data_baca4cd9fcfeb552b2eae8a88f472e0e
#
_entry.id   baca4cd9fcfeb552b2eae8a88f472e0e
#
_cell.length_a   1.000
_cell.length_b   1.000
_cell.length_c   1.000
_cell.angle_alpha   90.00
_cell.angle_beta   90.00
_cell.angle_gamma   90.00
#
_symmetry.space_group_name_H-M   'P 1'
#
loop_
_entity.id
_entity.type
_entity.pdbx_description
1 polymer ?
#
loop_
_entity_poly.entity_id
_entity_poly.type
_entity_poly.pdbx_seq_one_letter_code
_entity_poly.pdbx_strand_id
1 'polypeptide(L)'
;FIQLAGEINTAMPVHVVDLVRNALNTQQKALNGSDILIAGVAYKKNVNDVRESPALDVMKLLETDGARISFYDPHVPSLRFNGRSLRGLDNLNNDQVACADAVVILTDHDAIDFELIIAAAQLVVDTRNVYPHLKEPKLFRLGVGSASH
;
A
#
# COMPACT_ATOMS: atom_id res chain seq x y z
N PHE A 1 -7.47 16.27 22.88
CA PHE A 1 -8.35 15.26 22.30
C PHE A 1 -8.30 15.27 20.79
N ILE A 2 -8.45 16.44 20.21
CA ILE A 2 -8.27 16.64 18.77
C ILE A 2 -6.83 16.31 18.39
N GLN A 3 -5.92 16.67 19.25
CA GLN A 3 -4.52 16.32 19.07
C GLN A 3 -4.29 14.82 19.03
N LEU A 4 -4.99 14.08 19.86
CA LEU A 4 -4.86 12.64 19.87
C LEU A 4 -5.30 12.05 18.51
N ALA A 5 -6.40 12.54 17.96
CA ALA A 5 -6.85 12.11 16.65
C ALA A 5 -5.83 12.46 15.57
N GLY A 6 -5.22 13.66 15.66
CA GLY A 6 -4.18 14.06 14.74
C GLY A 6 -2.94 13.20 14.85
N GLU A 7 -2.58 12.85 16.05
CA GLU A 7 -1.42 11.97 16.28
C GLU A 7 -1.65 10.59 15.68
N ILE A 8 -2.85 10.04 15.84
CA ILE A 8 -3.18 8.74 15.25
C ILE A 8 -3.08 8.81 13.74
N ASN A 9 -3.62 9.86 13.12
CA ASN A 9 -3.56 10.04 11.68
C ASN A 9 -2.14 10.23 11.19
N THR A 10 -1.32 10.95 11.95
CA THR A 10 0.07 11.19 11.60
C THR A 10 0.90 9.92 11.73
N ALA A 11 0.60 9.09 12.74
CA ALA A 11 1.34 7.87 13.01
C ALA A 11 0.99 6.72 12.07
N MET A 12 -0.20 6.75 11.45
CA MET A 12 -0.67 5.64 10.64
C MET A 12 0.28 5.32 9.47
N PRO A 13 0.80 6.30 8.72
CA PRO A 13 1.78 5.98 7.67
C PRO A 13 3.01 5.26 8.19
N VAL A 14 3.51 5.62 9.36
CA VAL A 14 4.66 4.96 9.97
C VAL A 14 4.34 3.50 10.29
N HIS A 15 3.15 3.24 10.82
CA HIS A 15 2.73 1.86 11.12
C HIS A 15 2.62 1.02 9.85
N VAL A 16 2.12 1.61 8.77
CA VAL A 16 2.04 0.90 7.49
C VAL A 16 3.42 0.55 6.98
N VAL A 17 4.36 1.50 7.04
CA VAL A 17 5.73 1.25 6.58
C VAL A 17 6.41 0.18 7.44
N ASP A 18 6.19 0.19 8.74
CA ASP A 18 6.73 -0.85 9.61
C ASP A 18 6.16 -2.22 9.24
N LEU A 19 4.88 -2.28 8.91
CA LEU A 19 4.25 -3.53 8.51
C LEU A 19 4.83 -4.03 7.18
N VAL A 20 5.07 -3.13 6.22
CA VAL A 20 5.71 -3.48 4.95
C VAL A 20 7.11 -4.03 5.21
N ARG A 21 7.88 -3.35 6.05
CA ARG A 21 9.24 -3.78 6.39
C ARG A 21 9.24 -5.16 7.03
N ASN A 22 8.31 -5.41 7.95
CA ASN A 22 8.20 -6.70 8.62
C ASN A 22 7.79 -7.80 7.62
N ALA A 23 6.87 -7.49 6.71
CA ALA A 23 6.44 -8.45 5.70
C ALA A 23 7.61 -8.83 4.79
N LEU A 24 8.37 -7.85 4.31
CA LEU A 24 9.54 -8.12 3.47
C LEU A 24 10.58 -8.95 4.23
N ASN A 25 10.74 -8.67 5.52
CA ASN A 25 11.71 -9.37 6.33
C ASN A 25 11.41 -10.88 6.42
N THR A 26 10.15 -11.27 6.34
CA THR A 26 9.79 -12.70 6.34
C THR A 26 10.33 -13.43 5.11
N GLN A 27 10.65 -12.70 4.05
CA GLN A 27 11.26 -13.27 2.85
C GLN A 27 12.73 -12.86 2.69
N GLN A 28 13.32 -12.42 3.79
CA GLN A 28 14.74 -12.05 3.83
C GLN A 28 15.06 -10.91 2.84
N LYS A 29 14.13 -9.98 2.70
CA LYS A 29 14.28 -8.81 1.84
C LYS A 29 14.30 -7.54 2.67
N ALA A 30 15.15 -6.59 2.24
CA ALA A 30 15.18 -5.27 2.83
C ALA A 30 14.22 -4.37 2.08
N LEU A 31 13.69 -3.37 2.78
CA LEU A 31 12.87 -2.35 2.12
C LEU A 31 13.68 -1.60 1.07
N ASN A 32 14.94 -1.29 1.40
CA ASN A 32 15.84 -0.63 0.47
C ASN A 32 16.06 -1.53 -0.74
N GLY A 33 15.73 -1.03 -1.92
CA GLY A 33 15.87 -1.76 -3.17
C GLY A 33 14.68 -2.63 -3.55
N SER A 34 13.65 -2.70 -2.72
CA SER A 34 12.46 -3.47 -3.04
C SER A 34 11.51 -2.70 -3.95
N ASP A 35 10.81 -3.43 -4.80
CA ASP A 35 9.76 -2.86 -5.66
C ASP A 35 8.43 -2.98 -4.93
N ILE A 36 7.82 -1.84 -4.67
CA ILE A 36 6.55 -1.77 -3.94
C ILE A 36 5.47 -1.23 -4.87
N LEU A 37 4.40 -1.99 -5.03
CA LEU A 37 3.24 -1.58 -5.82
C LEU A 37 2.15 -1.12 -4.85
N ILE A 38 1.74 0.14 -5.00
CA ILE A 38 0.67 0.72 -4.18
C ILE A 38 -0.65 0.53 -4.91
N ALA A 39 -1.60 -0.10 -4.27
CA ALA A 39 -2.95 -0.28 -4.82
C ALA A 39 -3.87 0.75 -4.15
N GLY A 40 -4.25 1.76 -4.92
CA GLY A 40 -5.10 2.84 -4.47
C GLY A 40 -4.34 3.97 -3.80
N VAL A 41 -4.43 5.18 -4.34
CA VAL A 41 -3.75 6.37 -3.80
C VAL A 41 -4.72 7.48 -3.45
N ALA A 42 -6.01 7.33 -3.78
CA ALA A 42 -7.01 8.36 -3.50
C ALA A 42 -7.27 8.49 -2.00
N TYR A 43 -7.81 9.63 -1.62
CA TYR A 43 -8.12 9.93 -0.22
C TYR A 43 -9.09 8.88 0.37
N LYS A 44 -10.07 8.45 -0.42
CA LYS A 44 -10.99 7.41 0.01
C LYS A 44 -11.53 6.66 -1.19
N LYS A 45 -12.26 5.59 -0.91
CA LYS A 45 -12.78 4.67 -1.89
C LYS A 45 -13.67 5.35 -2.94
N ASN A 46 -13.46 4.99 -4.19
CA ASN A 46 -14.28 5.40 -5.34
C ASN A 46 -14.27 6.90 -5.63
N VAL A 47 -13.22 7.60 -5.22
CA VAL A 47 -13.01 9.00 -5.59
C VAL A 47 -11.62 9.15 -6.20
N ASN A 48 -11.37 10.31 -6.83
CA ASN A 48 -10.10 10.58 -7.47
C ASN A 48 -9.27 11.65 -6.75
N ASP A 49 -9.71 12.08 -5.59
CA ASP A 49 -9.03 13.14 -4.83
C ASP A 49 -7.82 12.53 -4.10
N VAL A 50 -6.63 13.05 -4.40
CA VAL A 50 -5.40 12.61 -3.72
C VAL A 50 -4.89 13.62 -2.72
N ARG A 51 -5.53 14.79 -2.61
CA ARG A 51 -5.11 15.81 -1.65
C ARG A 51 -5.28 15.27 -0.24
N GLU A 52 -4.25 15.45 0.57
CA GLU A 52 -4.23 14.98 1.95
C GLU A 52 -4.42 13.47 2.09
N SER A 53 -4.20 12.71 1.01
CA SER A 53 -4.31 11.26 1.09
C SER A 53 -3.15 10.70 1.93
N PRO A 54 -3.46 9.84 2.93
CA PRO A 54 -2.40 9.18 3.69
C PRO A 54 -1.49 8.32 2.82
N ALA A 55 -1.97 7.90 1.65
CA ALA A 55 -1.16 7.12 0.73
C ALA A 55 0.09 7.87 0.30
N LEU A 56 0.00 9.18 0.10
CA LEU A 56 1.16 9.97 -0.30
C LEU A 56 2.23 9.98 0.78
N ASP A 57 1.82 10.03 2.05
CA ASP A 57 2.77 9.97 3.16
C ASP A 57 3.44 8.61 3.26
N VAL A 58 2.68 7.53 3.05
CA VAL A 58 3.24 6.18 3.01
C VAL A 58 4.26 6.06 1.89
N MET A 59 3.90 6.54 0.70
CA MET A 59 4.80 6.49 -0.45
C MET A 59 6.09 7.26 -0.20
N LYS A 60 6.00 8.44 0.41
CA LYS A 60 7.18 9.22 0.76
C LYS A 60 8.11 8.47 1.70
N LEU A 61 7.55 7.87 2.75
CA LEU A 61 8.35 7.15 3.73
C LEU A 61 9.02 5.92 3.09
N LEU A 62 8.29 5.20 2.24
CA LEU A 62 8.85 4.04 1.55
C LEU A 62 9.99 4.46 0.63
N GLU A 63 9.81 5.54 -0.12
CA GLU A 63 10.84 6.00 -1.03
C GLU A 63 12.07 6.52 -0.28
N THR A 64 11.86 7.21 0.84
CA THR A 64 12.95 7.66 1.69
C THR A 64 13.80 6.49 2.18
N ASP A 65 13.18 5.35 2.44
CA ASP A 65 13.87 4.15 2.87
C ASP A 65 14.46 3.35 1.70
N GLY A 66 14.38 3.86 0.50
CA GLY A 66 15.06 3.28 -0.66
C GLY A 66 14.21 2.34 -1.51
N ALA A 67 12.92 2.25 -1.27
CA ALA A 67 12.04 1.42 -2.09
C ALA A 67 11.75 2.11 -3.43
N ARG A 68 11.53 1.30 -4.45
CA ARG A 68 11.06 1.79 -5.75
C ARG A 68 9.55 1.68 -5.77
N ILE A 69 8.87 2.82 -5.98
CA ILE A 69 7.42 2.92 -5.84
C ILE A 69 6.75 2.97 -7.21
N SER A 70 5.74 2.15 -7.39
CA SER A 70 4.78 2.28 -8.48
C SER A 70 3.39 2.23 -7.88
N PHE A 71 2.38 2.68 -8.63
CA PHE A 71 1.02 2.63 -8.11
C PHE A 71 0.03 2.30 -9.21
N TYR A 72 -1.09 1.74 -8.80
CA TYR A 72 -2.26 1.57 -9.64
C TYR A 72 -3.47 2.13 -8.89
N ASP A 73 -4.21 2.99 -9.55
CA ASP A 73 -5.48 3.50 -9.04
C ASP A 73 -6.39 3.78 -10.23
N PRO A 74 -7.53 3.09 -10.33
CA PRO A 74 -8.41 3.25 -11.51
C PRO A 74 -9.00 4.64 -11.64
N HIS A 75 -8.96 5.46 -10.59
CA HIS A 75 -9.48 6.81 -10.59
C HIS A 75 -8.41 7.88 -10.67
N VAL A 76 -7.12 7.50 -10.58
CA VAL A 76 -6.00 8.44 -10.54
C VAL A 76 -4.93 7.99 -11.52
N PRO A 77 -4.96 8.47 -12.76
CA PRO A 77 -3.96 8.05 -13.76
C PRO A 77 -2.57 8.58 -13.49
N SER A 78 -2.45 9.71 -12.81
CA SER A 78 -1.14 10.29 -12.47
C SER A 78 -1.32 11.22 -11.28
N LEU A 79 -0.20 11.56 -10.64
CA LEU A 79 -0.21 12.50 -9.52
C LEU A 79 1.15 13.19 -9.40
N ARG A 80 1.16 14.29 -8.63
CA ARG A 80 2.41 14.97 -8.28
C ARG A 80 2.96 14.33 -7.01
N PHE A 81 4.20 13.90 -7.07
CA PHE A 81 4.83 13.21 -5.94
C PHE A 81 6.29 13.64 -5.85
N ASN A 82 6.66 14.19 -4.70
CA ASN A 82 8.02 14.67 -4.45
C ASN A 82 8.53 15.60 -5.55
N GLY A 83 7.67 16.52 -5.98
CA GLY A 83 8.04 17.52 -6.96
C GLY A 83 8.10 17.05 -8.40
N ARG A 84 7.70 15.81 -8.66
CA ARG A 84 7.67 15.25 -10.01
C ARG A 84 6.31 14.67 -10.32
N SER A 85 6.04 14.47 -11.60
CA SER A 85 4.82 13.79 -12.03
C SER A 85 5.07 12.28 -12.02
N LEU A 86 4.22 11.54 -11.30
CA LEU A 86 4.30 10.10 -11.24
C LEU A 86 3.08 9.51 -11.93
N ARG A 87 3.32 8.70 -12.96
CA ARG A 87 2.24 8.07 -13.70
C ARG A 87 1.93 6.70 -13.12
N GLY A 88 0.65 6.42 -12.90
CA GLY A 88 0.21 5.11 -12.44
C GLY A 88 0.20 4.08 -13.58
N LEU A 89 0.07 2.82 -13.22
CA LEU A 89 -0.11 1.75 -14.19
C LEU A 89 -1.45 1.92 -14.88
N ASP A 90 -1.49 1.63 -16.19
CA ASP A 90 -2.74 1.74 -16.97
C ASP A 90 -3.75 0.67 -16.58
N ASN A 91 -3.25 -0.50 -16.22
CA ASN A 91 -4.10 -1.61 -15.75
C ASN A 91 -3.32 -2.45 -14.76
N LEU A 92 -4.02 -3.36 -14.12
CA LEU A 92 -3.43 -4.29 -13.16
C LEU A 92 -3.49 -5.68 -13.77
N ASN A 93 -2.33 -6.34 -13.89
CA ASN A 93 -2.27 -7.70 -14.42
C ASN A 93 -1.37 -8.57 -13.56
N ASN A 94 -1.40 -9.89 -13.82
CA ASN A 94 -0.64 -10.84 -13.03
C ASN A 94 0.85 -10.56 -13.02
N ASP A 95 1.42 -10.19 -14.16
CA ASP A 95 2.86 -9.97 -14.27
C ASP A 95 3.30 -8.78 -13.43
N GLN A 96 2.56 -7.69 -13.47
CA GLN A 96 2.89 -6.50 -12.70
C GLN A 96 2.79 -6.76 -11.21
N VAL A 97 1.77 -7.47 -10.79
CA VAL A 97 1.57 -7.81 -9.39
C VAL A 97 2.66 -8.77 -8.90
N ALA A 98 2.98 -9.78 -9.71
CA ALA A 98 3.98 -10.78 -9.34
C ALA A 98 5.40 -10.21 -9.33
N CYS A 99 5.68 -9.19 -10.14
CA CYS A 99 7.01 -8.57 -10.18
C CYS A 99 7.29 -7.68 -8.98
N ALA A 100 6.27 -7.20 -8.30
CA ALA A 100 6.46 -6.38 -7.10
C ALA A 100 6.87 -7.27 -5.93
N ASP A 101 7.79 -6.78 -5.13
CA ASP A 101 8.18 -7.50 -3.91
C ASP A 101 7.06 -7.52 -2.90
N ALA A 102 6.25 -6.46 -2.86
CA ALA A 102 5.05 -6.39 -2.03
C ALA A 102 4.02 -5.48 -2.69
N VAL A 103 2.74 -5.79 -2.47
CA VAL A 103 1.62 -4.93 -2.86
C VAL A 103 1.02 -4.38 -1.59
N VAL A 104 0.87 -3.06 -1.52
CA VAL A 104 0.31 -2.38 -0.35
C VAL A 104 -1.03 -1.77 -0.75
N ILE A 105 -2.10 -2.24 -0.12
CA ILE A 105 -3.46 -1.76 -0.39
C ILE A 105 -3.73 -0.57 0.52
N LEU A 106 -3.88 0.61 -0.06
CA LEU A 106 -4.11 1.84 0.71
C LEU A 106 -5.49 2.43 0.49
N THR A 107 -6.15 2.11 -0.62
CA THR A 107 -7.52 2.53 -0.89
C THR A 107 -8.27 1.37 -1.55
N ASP A 108 -9.43 1.06 -1.04
CA ASP A 108 -10.18 -0.13 -1.44
C ASP A 108 -11.26 0.18 -2.48
N HIS A 109 -10.86 0.79 -3.61
CA HIS A 109 -11.79 1.05 -4.71
C HIS A 109 -12.47 -0.22 -5.19
N ASP A 110 -13.75 -0.12 -5.52
CA ASP A 110 -14.51 -1.27 -6.04
C ASP A 110 -13.93 -1.78 -7.36
N ALA A 111 -13.32 -0.90 -8.14
CA ALA A 111 -12.78 -1.25 -9.46
C ALA A 111 -11.43 -1.96 -9.40
N ILE A 112 -10.82 -2.11 -8.22
CA ILE A 112 -9.57 -2.86 -8.08
C ILE A 112 -9.89 -4.35 -7.93
N ASP A 113 -9.19 -5.17 -8.71
CA ASP A 113 -9.36 -6.63 -8.64
C ASP A 113 -8.50 -7.21 -7.52
N PHE A 114 -9.06 -7.29 -6.34
CA PHE A 114 -8.33 -7.77 -5.15
C PHE A 114 -8.08 -9.28 -5.18
N GLU A 115 -8.90 -10.03 -5.91
CA GLU A 115 -8.65 -11.47 -6.10
C GLU A 115 -7.38 -11.70 -6.91
N LEU A 116 -7.17 -10.88 -7.95
CA LEU A 116 -5.96 -10.94 -8.74
C LEU A 116 -4.74 -10.63 -7.87
N ILE A 117 -4.85 -9.63 -7.02
CA ILE A 117 -3.74 -9.23 -6.15
C ILE A 117 -3.34 -10.38 -5.23
N ILE A 118 -4.30 -10.96 -4.50
CA ILE A 118 -3.95 -12.02 -3.55
C ILE A 118 -3.47 -13.29 -4.26
N ALA A 119 -3.94 -13.53 -5.48
CA ALA A 119 -3.51 -14.71 -6.24
C ALA A 119 -2.10 -14.58 -6.76
N ALA A 120 -1.70 -13.39 -7.23
CA ALA A 120 -0.44 -13.20 -7.96
C ALA A 120 0.69 -12.60 -7.12
N ALA A 121 0.39 -11.85 -6.07
CA ALA A 121 1.39 -11.12 -5.31
C ALA A 121 2.28 -12.04 -4.49
N GLN A 122 3.53 -11.63 -4.33
CA GLN A 122 4.48 -12.31 -3.44
C GLN A 122 4.17 -12.01 -1.97
N LEU A 123 3.80 -10.76 -1.67
CA LEU A 123 3.39 -10.30 -0.35
C LEU A 123 2.28 -9.27 -0.52
N VAL A 124 1.33 -9.26 0.39
CA VAL A 124 0.25 -8.28 0.41
C VAL A 124 0.16 -7.64 1.79
N VAL A 125 0.15 -6.31 1.82
CA VAL A 125 -0.09 -5.54 3.04
C VAL A 125 -1.46 -4.88 2.87
N ASP A 126 -2.42 -5.32 3.65
CA ASP A 126 -3.81 -4.89 3.57
C ASP A 126 -4.11 -3.91 4.70
N THR A 127 -4.27 -2.63 4.37
CA THR A 127 -4.56 -1.60 5.37
C THR A 127 -6.05 -1.25 5.43
N ARG A 128 -6.87 -1.87 4.57
CA ARG A 128 -8.30 -1.53 4.46
C ARG A 128 -9.21 -2.70 4.80
N ASN A 129 -8.64 -3.81 5.28
CA ASN A 129 -9.37 -5.00 5.65
C ASN A 129 -10.19 -5.58 4.47
N VAL A 130 -9.53 -5.61 3.32
CA VAL A 130 -10.14 -6.13 2.09
C VAL A 130 -10.35 -7.64 2.17
N TYR A 131 -9.48 -8.32 2.90
CA TYR A 131 -9.52 -9.78 3.06
C TYR A 131 -9.78 -10.15 4.53
N PRO A 132 -10.95 -9.85 5.07
CA PRO A 132 -11.17 -9.92 6.53
C PRO A 132 -11.06 -11.32 7.13
N HIS A 133 -11.31 -12.36 6.35
CA HIS A 133 -11.31 -13.72 6.84
C HIS A 133 -10.24 -14.60 6.21
N LEU A 134 -9.46 -14.04 5.32
CA LEU A 134 -8.45 -14.81 4.61
C LEU A 134 -7.22 -15.04 5.48
N LYS A 135 -6.73 -16.28 5.48
CA LYS A 135 -5.51 -16.66 6.20
C LYS A 135 -4.48 -17.15 5.20
N GLU A 136 -3.52 -16.30 4.89
CA GLU A 136 -2.45 -16.60 3.97
C GLU A 136 -1.13 -16.13 4.58
N PRO A 137 -0.06 -16.92 4.51
CA PRO A 137 1.23 -16.50 5.07
C PRO A 137 1.76 -15.19 4.46
N LYS A 138 1.38 -14.89 3.22
CA LYS A 138 1.84 -13.70 2.53
C LYS A 138 0.98 -12.46 2.80
N LEU A 139 -0.13 -12.62 3.53
CA LEU A 139 -1.05 -11.52 3.80
C LEU A 139 -0.81 -10.94 5.19
N PHE A 140 -0.51 -9.65 5.22
CA PHE A 140 -0.29 -8.90 6.46
C PHE A 140 -1.34 -7.81 6.55
N ARG A 141 -2.08 -7.76 7.65
CA ARG A 141 -3.17 -6.79 7.84
C ARG A 141 -2.83 -5.82 8.94
N LEU A 142 -3.07 -4.54 8.68
CA LEU A 142 -2.81 -3.48 9.64
C LEU A 142 -3.76 -3.60 10.82
N GLY A 143 -3.20 -3.62 12.01
CA GLY A 143 -3.93 -3.56 13.27
C GLY A 143 -4.56 -4.87 13.72
N VAL A 144 -5.04 -5.69 12.79
CA VAL A 144 -5.78 -6.90 13.15
C VAL A 144 -4.83 -8.06 13.49
N GLY A 145 -3.94 -8.36 12.55
CA GLY A 145 -3.02 -9.47 12.72
C GLY A 145 -1.99 -9.20 13.80
N SER A 146 -1.56 -7.95 13.94
CA SER A 146 -0.55 -7.61 14.93
C SER A 146 -1.02 -7.83 16.36
N ALA A 147 -2.32 -7.72 16.59
CA ALA A 147 -2.86 -7.92 17.93
C ALA A 147 -2.73 -9.36 18.39
N SER A 148 -2.63 -10.31 17.48
CA SER A 148 -2.54 -11.71 17.80
C SER A 148 -1.12 -12.22 17.95
N HIS A 149 -0.18 -11.33 17.70
CA HIS A 149 1.23 -11.68 17.81
C HIS A 149 1.75 -11.40 19.19
#